data_fcaf485cf0746a10059d866b3cb6d78b
#
_entry.id   fcaf485cf0746a10059d866b3cb6d78b
#
_cell.length_a   1.000
_cell.length_b   1.000
_cell.length_c   1.000
_cell.angle_alpha   90.00
_cell.angle_beta   90.00
_cell.angle_gamma   90.00
#
_symmetry.space_group_name_H-M   'P 1'
#
loop_
_entity.id
_entity.type
_entity.pdbx_description
1 polymer ?
#
loop_
_entity_poly.entity_id
_entity_poly.type
_entity_poly.pdbx_seq_one_letter_code
_entity_poly.pdbx_strand_id
1 'polypeptide(L)'
;KETFVKNKIKTKKIKENYVKRDYFIKELLSKIKKKTKIISTTGYISRELFRLSSKSQKKNNFYVVGGMGHCSMIALGYSLFSNKQVVCLDGDGSMLMHLGSLFTIGQNSKKNLKYILLNNNSHESVGGQKTNLANINLKKIVKELNFKNYFLIKDEKDLRSKIKTFLASKKLSFLEVKMSKLNSNHSLGRPSKFIDIKKNFMN
;
A
#
# COMPACT_ATOMS: atom_id res chain seq x y z
N LYS A 1 -2.24 38.51 -2.02
CA LYS A 1 -3.33 38.47 -3.01
C LYS A 1 -3.65 37.02 -3.30
N GLU A 2 -4.87 36.58 -2.91
CA GLU A 2 -5.33 35.20 -3.09
C GLU A 2 -5.55 34.95 -4.59
N THR A 3 -4.75 34.08 -5.17
CA THR A 3 -4.80 33.69 -6.60
C THR A 3 -5.72 32.48 -6.86
N PHE A 4 -6.36 31.93 -5.83
CA PHE A 4 -7.22 30.75 -5.99
C PHE A 4 -8.68 31.03 -5.63
N VAL A 5 -9.57 30.91 -6.62
CA VAL A 5 -11.01 30.97 -6.42
C VAL A 5 -11.47 29.68 -5.73
N LYS A 6 -12.11 29.81 -4.56
CA LYS A 6 -12.74 28.66 -3.86
C LYS A 6 -14.01 28.21 -4.62
N ASN A 7 -13.86 27.40 -5.63
CA ASN A 7 -15.01 26.74 -6.25
C ASN A 7 -15.53 25.62 -5.34
N LYS A 8 -16.67 25.86 -4.70
CA LYS A 8 -17.44 24.84 -3.98
C LYS A 8 -18.14 23.93 -5.00
N ILE A 9 -17.44 22.90 -5.49
CA ILE A 9 -18.10 21.84 -6.26
C ILE A 9 -18.89 21.00 -5.27
N LYS A 10 -20.23 21.08 -5.34
CA LYS A 10 -21.15 20.19 -4.61
C LYS A 10 -21.03 18.78 -5.20
N THR A 11 -20.11 17.96 -4.69
CA THR A 11 -20.07 16.53 -5.01
C THR A 11 -21.13 15.82 -4.17
N LYS A 12 -22.10 15.13 -4.81
CA LYS A 12 -22.98 14.17 -4.11
C LYS A 12 -22.09 13.18 -3.37
N LYS A 13 -22.14 13.19 -2.03
CA LYS A 13 -21.48 12.19 -1.19
C LYS A 13 -22.24 10.88 -1.31
N ILE A 14 -21.83 10.01 -2.23
CA ILE A 14 -22.22 8.60 -2.17
C ILE A 14 -21.50 8.05 -0.93
N LYS A 15 -22.26 7.56 0.05
CA LYS A 15 -21.70 6.83 1.21
C LYS A 15 -21.21 5.46 0.71
N GLU A 16 -20.00 5.43 0.18
CA GLU A 16 -19.33 4.17 -0.11
C GLU A 16 -18.72 3.65 1.19
N ASN A 17 -19.21 2.50 1.65
CA ASN A 17 -18.67 1.81 2.84
C ASN A 17 -17.34 1.11 2.49
N TYR A 18 -16.36 1.89 2.11
CA TYR A 18 -15.02 1.37 1.85
C TYR A 18 -14.34 0.91 3.14
N VAL A 19 -13.32 0.08 2.97
CA VAL A 19 -12.55 -0.52 4.06
C VAL A 19 -11.79 0.54 4.85
N LYS A 20 -11.81 0.46 6.18
CA LYS A 20 -10.96 1.29 7.04
C LYS A 20 -9.51 0.79 6.99
N ARG A 21 -8.55 1.72 6.90
CA ARG A 21 -7.13 1.39 6.75
C ARG A 21 -6.58 0.59 7.93
N ASP A 22 -6.91 0.99 9.16
CA ASP A 22 -6.47 0.28 10.37
C ASP A 22 -7.02 -1.14 10.42
N TYR A 23 -8.28 -1.35 10.03
CA TYR A 23 -8.88 -2.67 9.97
C TYR A 23 -8.18 -3.56 8.94
N PHE A 24 -7.96 -3.04 7.71
CA PHE A 24 -7.22 -3.78 6.69
C PHE A 24 -5.82 -4.19 7.15
N ILE A 25 -5.07 -3.25 7.74
CA ILE A 25 -3.70 -3.51 8.20
C ILE A 25 -3.69 -4.55 9.33
N LYS A 26 -4.63 -4.51 10.27
CA LYS A 26 -4.77 -5.53 11.33
C LYS A 26 -5.01 -6.92 10.72
N GLU A 27 -5.95 -7.03 9.78
CA GLU A 27 -6.25 -8.29 9.12
C GLU A 27 -5.07 -8.80 8.27
N LEU A 28 -4.36 -7.93 7.57
CA LEU A 28 -3.14 -8.28 6.85
C LEU A 28 -2.08 -8.84 7.81
N LEU A 29 -1.78 -8.14 8.91
CA LEU A 29 -0.79 -8.54 9.91
C LEU A 29 -1.13 -9.88 10.58
N SER A 30 -2.42 -10.21 10.71
CA SER A 30 -2.87 -11.51 11.25
C SER A 30 -2.70 -12.67 10.28
N LYS A 31 -2.59 -12.43 8.97
CA LYS A 31 -2.54 -13.46 7.92
C LYS A 31 -1.16 -13.67 7.31
N ILE A 32 -0.25 -12.73 7.46
CA ILE A 32 1.12 -12.88 6.96
C ILE A 32 1.92 -13.87 7.79
N LYS A 33 2.88 -14.55 7.15
CA LYS A 33 3.81 -15.44 7.84
C LYS A 33 4.79 -14.65 8.71
N LYS A 34 5.26 -15.23 9.81
CA LYS A 34 6.19 -14.61 10.78
C LYS A 34 7.43 -13.98 10.14
N LYS A 35 7.95 -14.55 9.05
CA LYS A 35 9.14 -14.07 8.34
C LYS A 35 8.83 -13.19 7.12
N THR A 36 7.55 -12.84 6.88
CA THR A 36 7.17 -11.95 5.77
C THR A 36 7.79 -10.57 5.99
N LYS A 37 8.42 -10.01 4.97
CA LYS A 37 8.93 -8.64 4.98
C LYS A 37 7.90 -7.70 4.35
N ILE A 38 7.61 -6.58 5.01
CA ILE A 38 6.71 -5.54 4.48
C ILE A 38 7.53 -4.29 4.19
N ILE A 39 7.47 -3.80 2.97
CA ILE A 39 7.99 -2.49 2.59
C ILE A 39 6.77 -1.57 2.35
N SER A 40 6.64 -0.54 3.18
CA SER A 40 5.50 0.39 3.12
C SER A 40 5.91 1.76 2.64
N THR A 41 5.03 2.37 1.84
CA THR A 41 5.21 3.74 1.35
C THR A 41 5.22 4.74 2.50
N THR A 42 5.72 5.96 2.25
CA THR A 42 5.66 7.07 3.21
C THR A 42 4.22 7.50 3.54
N GLY A 43 4.05 8.31 4.57
CA GLY A 43 2.77 8.91 4.96
C GLY A 43 1.99 8.07 5.98
N TYR A 44 0.66 8.19 5.97
CA TYR A 44 -0.19 7.55 6.97
C TYR A 44 -0.18 6.03 6.94
N ILE A 45 0.08 5.42 5.79
CA ILE A 45 0.18 3.95 5.65
C ILE A 45 1.32 3.41 6.53
N SER A 46 2.51 3.98 6.42
CA SER A 46 3.65 3.60 7.25
C SER A 46 3.43 3.85 8.73
N ARG A 47 2.84 4.99 9.08
CA ARG A 47 2.59 5.34 10.49
C ARG A 47 1.58 4.37 11.12
N GLU A 48 0.54 4.01 10.39
CA GLU A 48 -0.46 3.08 10.87
C GLU A 48 0.06 1.65 10.95
N LEU A 49 0.83 1.21 9.95
CA LEU A 49 1.53 -0.07 10.01
C LEU A 49 2.47 -0.13 11.23
N PHE A 50 3.23 0.94 11.49
CA PHE A 50 4.11 1.02 12.66
C PHE A 50 3.35 0.92 13.98
N ARG A 51 2.22 1.63 14.10
CA ARG A 51 1.36 1.62 15.29
C ARG A 51 0.78 0.23 15.58
N LEU A 52 0.31 -0.46 14.53
CA LEU A 52 -0.41 -1.73 14.65
C LEU A 52 0.50 -2.96 14.73
N SER A 53 1.76 -2.83 14.30
CA SER A 53 2.71 -3.95 14.31
C SER A 53 3.23 -4.24 15.73
N SER A 54 3.29 -5.53 16.09
CA SER A 54 4.00 -5.99 17.29
C SER A 54 5.51 -5.72 17.21
N LYS A 55 6.23 -5.82 18.35
CA LYS A 55 7.70 -5.65 18.37
C LYS A 55 8.42 -6.58 17.37
N SER A 56 7.99 -7.83 17.26
CA SER A 56 8.57 -8.80 16.33
C SER A 56 8.26 -8.48 14.86
N GLN A 57 7.03 -8.01 14.55
CA GLN A 57 6.65 -7.61 13.21
C GLN A 57 7.39 -6.34 12.75
N LYS A 58 7.62 -5.37 13.65
CA LYS A 58 8.38 -4.16 13.33
C LYS A 58 9.78 -4.44 12.80
N LYS A 59 10.43 -5.51 13.24
CA LYS A 59 11.73 -5.96 12.72
C LYS A 59 11.67 -6.45 11.26
N ASN A 60 10.49 -6.81 10.78
CA ASN A 60 10.28 -7.26 9.40
C ASN A 60 9.69 -6.17 8.50
N ASN A 61 9.47 -4.98 9.02
CA ASN A 61 8.87 -3.88 8.28
C ASN A 61 9.92 -2.82 7.94
N PHE A 62 9.94 -2.41 6.67
CA PHE A 62 10.69 -1.26 6.21
C PHE A 62 9.73 -0.11 5.90
N TYR A 63 9.92 1.01 6.56
CA TYR A 63 9.08 2.20 6.42
C TYR A 63 9.85 3.22 5.57
N VAL A 64 9.38 3.44 4.34
CA VAL A 64 10.02 4.43 3.45
C VAL A 64 9.74 5.82 4.00
N VAL A 65 10.80 6.61 4.17
CA VAL A 65 10.71 7.99 4.66
C VAL A 65 11.32 8.92 3.63
N GLY A 66 10.57 9.98 3.27
CA GLY A 66 11.00 10.96 2.28
C GLY A 66 10.99 10.49 0.82
N GLY A 67 10.95 9.19 0.58
CA GLY A 67 11.00 8.59 -0.76
C GLY A 67 9.62 8.16 -1.27
N MET A 68 8.66 9.07 -1.40
CA MET A 68 7.34 8.74 -1.95
C MET A 68 7.48 8.17 -3.38
N GLY A 69 6.76 7.08 -3.67
CA GLY A 69 6.83 6.39 -4.96
C GLY A 69 7.91 5.31 -5.07
N HIS A 70 8.87 5.24 -4.15
CA HIS A 70 10.00 4.30 -4.25
C HIS A 70 9.79 2.96 -3.54
N CYS A 71 8.73 2.78 -2.75
CA CYS A 71 8.54 1.55 -1.96
C CYS A 71 8.42 0.31 -2.86
N SER A 72 7.85 0.44 -4.04
CA SER A 72 7.70 -0.61 -5.04
C SER A 72 9.05 -1.14 -5.54
N MET A 73 10.00 -0.25 -5.85
CA MET A 73 11.33 -0.64 -6.32
C MET A 73 12.20 -1.20 -5.20
N ILE A 74 12.07 -0.68 -3.96
CA ILE A 74 12.73 -1.25 -2.80
C ILE A 74 12.21 -2.68 -2.54
N ALA A 75 10.88 -2.88 -2.66
CA ALA A 75 10.27 -4.19 -2.51
C ALA A 75 10.72 -5.18 -3.60
N LEU A 76 10.81 -4.73 -4.86
CA LEU A 76 11.36 -5.53 -5.94
C LEU A 76 12.80 -5.94 -5.64
N GLY A 77 13.69 -4.98 -5.36
CA GLY A 77 15.11 -5.24 -5.09
C GLY A 77 15.28 -6.26 -3.97
N TYR A 78 14.57 -6.08 -2.83
CA TYR A 78 14.64 -7.05 -1.74
C TYR A 78 14.10 -8.43 -2.15
N SER A 79 13.04 -8.50 -2.94
CA SER A 79 12.43 -9.77 -3.38
C SER A 79 13.32 -10.59 -4.29
N LEU A 80 14.19 -9.94 -5.09
CA LEU A 80 15.13 -10.62 -6.00
C LEU A 80 16.23 -11.38 -5.25
N PHE A 81 16.64 -10.88 -4.09
CA PHE A 81 17.71 -11.46 -3.28
C PHE A 81 17.22 -12.20 -2.03
N SER A 82 15.91 -12.40 -1.90
CA SER A 82 15.31 -13.05 -0.73
C SER A 82 14.32 -14.15 -1.15
N ASN A 83 14.33 -15.26 -0.40
CA ASN A 83 13.31 -16.31 -0.55
C ASN A 83 12.09 -16.07 0.38
N LYS A 84 12.13 -15.02 1.22
CA LYS A 84 11.02 -14.65 2.09
C LYS A 84 9.89 -14.04 1.25
N GLN A 85 8.64 -14.18 1.69
CA GLN A 85 7.54 -13.43 1.10
C GLN A 85 7.75 -11.94 1.37
N VAL A 86 7.60 -11.13 0.33
CA VAL A 86 7.74 -9.67 0.37
C VAL A 86 6.40 -9.04 0.03
N VAL A 87 5.93 -8.13 0.87
CA VAL A 87 4.72 -7.35 0.63
C VAL A 87 5.13 -5.90 0.39
N CYS A 88 4.85 -5.38 -0.79
CA CYS A 88 4.85 -3.95 -1.07
C CYS A 88 3.49 -3.39 -0.66
N LEU A 89 3.46 -2.50 0.34
CA LEU A 89 2.25 -1.83 0.81
C LEU A 89 2.29 -0.37 0.38
N ASP A 90 1.62 -0.07 -0.72
CA ASP A 90 1.68 1.23 -1.39
C ASP A 90 0.35 1.99 -1.31
N GLY A 91 0.39 3.28 -1.61
CA GLY A 91 -0.76 4.17 -1.74
C GLY A 91 -0.94 4.65 -3.18
N ASP A 92 -2.16 5.05 -3.55
CA ASP A 92 -2.48 5.50 -4.89
C ASP A 92 -1.65 6.71 -5.36
N GLY A 93 -1.46 7.71 -4.52
CA GLY A 93 -0.61 8.84 -4.85
C GLY A 93 0.86 8.47 -5.01
N SER A 94 1.37 7.57 -4.17
CA SER A 94 2.74 7.06 -4.25
C SER A 94 2.96 6.23 -5.51
N MET A 95 2.04 5.31 -5.82
CA MET A 95 2.10 4.49 -7.03
C MET A 95 2.11 5.35 -8.30
N LEU A 96 1.27 6.37 -8.36
CA LEU A 96 1.17 7.25 -9.54
C LEU A 96 2.43 8.08 -9.76
N MET A 97 3.17 8.46 -8.74
CA MET A 97 4.44 9.18 -8.87
C MET A 97 5.50 8.39 -9.65
N HIS A 98 5.47 7.05 -9.55
CA HIS A 98 6.40 6.17 -10.25
C HIS A 98 5.69 4.98 -10.88
N LEU A 99 4.63 5.25 -11.66
CA LEU A 99 3.79 4.21 -12.29
C LEU A 99 4.61 3.24 -13.15
N GLY A 100 5.67 3.72 -13.82
CA GLY A 100 6.61 2.90 -14.58
C GLY A 100 7.30 1.80 -13.77
N SER A 101 7.37 1.93 -12.44
CA SER A 101 7.91 0.87 -11.59
C SER A 101 7.10 -0.43 -11.66
N LEU A 102 5.80 -0.35 -11.93
CA LEU A 102 4.96 -1.55 -12.12
C LEU A 102 5.37 -2.34 -13.36
N PHE A 103 5.80 -1.67 -14.43
CA PHE A 103 6.37 -2.34 -15.61
C PHE A 103 7.63 -3.12 -15.21
N THR A 104 8.56 -2.48 -14.52
CA THR A 104 9.80 -3.14 -14.07
C THR A 104 9.52 -4.34 -13.16
N ILE A 105 8.54 -4.22 -12.24
CA ILE A 105 8.08 -5.32 -11.40
C ILE A 105 7.52 -6.46 -12.24
N GLY A 106 6.67 -6.14 -13.21
CA GLY A 106 6.03 -7.14 -14.07
C GLY A 106 7.04 -7.97 -14.88
N GLN A 107 8.15 -7.37 -15.28
CA GLN A 107 9.21 -8.04 -16.04
C GLN A 107 10.19 -8.82 -15.16
N ASN A 108 10.48 -8.36 -13.94
CA ASN A 108 11.61 -8.86 -13.17
C ASN A 108 11.25 -9.55 -11.87
N SER A 109 10.00 -9.43 -11.38
CA SER A 109 9.67 -9.94 -10.04
C SER A 109 9.61 -11.46 -9.96
N LYS A 110 10.04 -11.98 -8.82
CA LYS A 110 9.80 -13.36 -8.41
C LYS A 110 8.38 -13.52 -7.84
N LYS A 111 7.89 -14.77 -7.76
CA LYS A 111 6.56 -15.13 -7.17
C LYS A 111 6.40 -14.79 -5.68
N ASN A 112 7.49 -14.46 -4.98
CA ASN A 112 7.46 -14.08 -3.57
C ASN A 112 7.03 -12.62 -3.33
N LEU A 113 7.01 -11.75 -4.35
CA LEU A 113 6.54 -10.37 -4.24
C LEU A 113 5.01 -10.31 -4.34
N LYS A 114 4.40 -9.58 -3.42
CA LYS A 114 2.97 -9.28 -3.33
C LYS A 114 2.77 -7.77 -3.31
N TYR A 115 2.08 -7.22 -4.29
CA TYR A 115 1.82 -5.79 -4.37
C TYR A 115 0.42 -5.46 -3.87
N ILE A 116 0.31 -4.62 -2.85
CA ILE A 116 -0.94 -4.14 -2.26
C ILE A 116 -1.04 -2.63 -2.45
N LEU A 117 -2.12 -2.19 -3.08
CA LEU A 117 -2.47 -0.80 -3.26
C LEU A 117 -3.61 -0.42 -2.33
N LEU A 118 -3.38 0.50 -1.40
CA LEU A 118 -4.41 1.14 -0.59
C LEU A 118 -4.88 2.40 -1.31
N ASN A 119 -6.06 2.33 -1.93
CA ASN A 119 -6.59 3.36 -2.82
C ASN A 119 -7.75 4.11 -2.15
N ASN A 120 -7.49 5.35 -1.69
CA ASN A 120 -8.51 6.27 -1.19
C ASN A 120 -8.80 7.44 -2.15
N ASN A 121 -8.23 7.40 -3.36
CA ASN A 121 -8.28 8.47 -4.37
C ASN A 121 -7.85 9.85 -3.84
N SER A 122 -6.86 9.88 -2.93
CA SER A 122 -6.45 11.13 -2.29
C SER A 122 -5.01 11.11 -1.79
N HIS A 123 -4.29 12.21 -1.99
CA HIS A 123 -3.01 12.50 -1.35
C HIS A 123 -3.21 12.93 0.12
N GLU A 124 -3.81 12.07 0.93
CA GLU A 124 -4.34 12.37 2.26
C GLU A 124 -3.27 12.92 3.22
N SER A 125 -2.02 12.50 3.11
CA SER A 125 -0.93 12.92 4.00
C SER A 125 -0.32 14.28 3.67
N VAL A 126 -0.68 14.87 2.53
CA VAL A 126 -0.07 16.11 2.01
C VAL A 126 -1.10 17.15 1.49
N GLY A 127 -2.34 17.10 2.01
CA GLY A 127 -3.35 18.11 1.70
C GLY A 127 -4.67 17.57 1.13
N GLY A 128 -4.77 16.26 0.87
CA GLY A 128 -6.03 15.61 0.52
C GLY A 128 -6.48 15.82 -0.93
N GLN A 129 -5.61 16.28 -1.83
CA GLN A 129 -5.92 16.43 -3.25
C GLN A 129 -6.29 15.08 -3.86
N LYS A 130 -7.15 15.11 -4.90
CA LYS A 130 -7.55 13.89 -5.62
C LYS A 130 -6.38 13.34 -6.43
N THR A 131 -6.18 12.02 -6.40
CA THR A 131 -5.20 11.34 -7.26
C THR A 131 -5.75 11.05 -8.66
N ASN A 132 -7.08 11.15 -8.86
CA ASN A 132 -7.79 10.84 -10.10
C ASN A 132 -7.61 9.38 -10.61
N LEU A 133 -7.11 8.49 -9.77
CA LEU A 133 -6.95 7.07 -10.12
C LEU A 133 -8.30 6.39 -10.44
N ALA A 134 -9.41 6.91 -9.92
CA ALA A 134 -10.75 6.41 -10.22
C ALA A 134 -11.11 6.47 -11.73
N ASN A 135 -10.47 7.36 -12.49
CA ASN A 135 -10.71 7.53 -13.92
C ASN A 135 -9.94 6.50 -14.78
N ILE A 136 -9.14 5.64 -14.17
CA ILE A 136 -8.24 4.69 -14.84
C ILE A 136 -8.73 3.26 -14.59
N ASN A 137 -8.76 2.44 -15.63
CA ASN A 137 -8.98 1.00 -15.48
C ASN A 137 -7.69 0.30 -15.02
N LEU A 138 -7.42 0.38 -13.72
CA LEU A 138 -6.20 -0.18 -13.14
C LEU A 138 -6.05 -1.69 -13.40
N LYS A 139 -7.16 -2.44 -13.40
CA LYS A 139 -7.14 -3.88 -13.69
C LYS A 139 -6.57 -4.20 -15.08
N LYS A 140 -6.95 -3.40 -16.10
CA LYS A 140 -6.38 -3.57 -17.45
C LYS A 140 -4.89 -3.25 -17.46
N ILE A 141 -4.52 -2.11 -16.89
CA ILE A 141 -3.12 -1.67 -16.85
C ILE A 141 -2.22 -2.72 -16.20
N VAL A 142 -2.53 -3.16 -14.98
CA VAL A 142 -1.65 -4.12 -14.28
C VAL A 142 -1.58 -5.49 -14.95
N LYS A 143 -2.64 -5.89 -15.66
CA LYS A 143 -2.60 -7.13 -16.47
C LYS A 143 -1.66 -7.00 -17.66
N GLU A 144 -1.71 -5.90 -18.40
CA GLU A 144 -0.77 -5.62 -19.50
C GLU A 144 0.68 -5.51 -18.99
N LEU A 145 0.86 -5.03 -17.77
CA LEU A 145 2.15 -4.99 -17.08
C LEU A 145 2.56 -6.34 -16.45
N ASN A 146 1.99 -7.44 -16.91
CA ASN A 146 2.37 -8.82 -16.58
C ASN A 146 2.01 -9.31 -15.16
N PHE A 147 1.18 -8.58 -14.41
CA PHE A 147 0.60 -9.12 -13.19
C PHE A 147 -0.43 -10.20 -13.52
N LYS A 148 -0.18 -11.43 -13.12
CA LYS A 148 -1.01 -12.58 -13.48
C LYS A 148 -2.36 -12.60 -12.76
N ASN A 149 -2.41 -12.06 -11.54
CA ASN A 149 -3.64 -11.98 -10.76
C ASN A 149 -3.91 -10.56 -10.30
N TYR A 150 -5.16 -10.15 -10.41
CA TYR A 150 -5.67 -8.91 -9.85
C TYR A 150 -6.83 -9.21 -8.90
N PHE A 151 -6.70 -8.76 -7.66
CA PHE A 151 -7.72 -8.87 -6.63
C PHE A 151 -8.24 -7.47 -6.29
N LEU A 152 -9.54 -7.38 -6.03
CA LEU A 152 -10.19 -6.14 -5.62
C LEU A 152 -10.99 -6.37 -4.34
N ILE A 153 -10.71 -5.57 -3.32
CA ILE A 153 -11.50 -5.48 -2.08
C ILE A 153 -12.18 -4.11 -2.07
N LYS A 154 -13.51 -4.08 -2.03
CA LYS A 154 -14.31 -2.84 -1.95
C LYS A 154 -14.90 -2.63 -0.55
N ASP A 155 -15.21 -3.71 0.13
CA ASP A 155 -15.85 -3.71 1.44
C ASP A 155 -15.23 -4.78 2.37
N GLU A 156 -15.72 -4.87 3.59
CA GLU A 156 -15.17 -5.77 4.61
C GLU A 156 -15.65 -7.22 4.48
N LYS A 157 -16.71 -7.51 3.69
CA LYS A 157 -17.33 -8.86 3.63
C LYS A 157 -16.34 -9.92 3.16
N ASP A 158 -15.65 -9.67 2.05
CA ASP A 158 -14.71 -10.65 1.45
C ASP A 158 -13.24 -10.43 1.86
N LEU A 159 -12.99 -9.45 2.71
CA LEU A 159 -11.63 -8.99 3.00
C LEU A 159 -10.72 -10.13 3.45
N ARG A 160 -11.16 -10.92 4.44
CA ARG A 160 -10.36 -11.99 5.02
C ARG A 160 -10.05 -13.11 4.03
N SER A 161 -11.02 -13.54 3.24
CA SER A 161 -10.86 -14.59 2.24
C SER A 161 -9.95 -14.12 1.10
N LYS A 162 -10.15 -12.91 0.60
CA LYS A 162 -9.33 -12.33 -0.48
C LYS A 162 -7.88 -12.09 -0.05
N ILE A 163 -7.63 -11.61 1.17
CA ILE A 163 -6.26 -11.51 1.70
C ILE A 163 -5.60 -12.90 1.74
N LYS A 164 -6.28 -13.92 2.25
CA LYS A 164 -5.75 -15.29 2.31
C LYS A 164 -5.38 -15.82 0.93
N THR A 165 -6.31 -15.72 -0.03
CA THR A 165 -6.09 -16.17 -1.42
C THR A 165 -4.96 -15.39 -2.11
N PHE A 166 -4.93 -14.07 -1.94
CA PHE A 166 -3.87 -13.21 -2.47
C PHE A 166 -2.49 -13.59 -1.93
N LEU A 167 -2.35 -13.75 -0.62
CA LEU A 167 -1.07 -14.12 0.01
C LEU A 167 -0.61 -15.54 -0.37
N ALA A 168 -1.55 -16.47 -0.59
CA ALA A 168 -1.26 -17.85 -1.00
C ALA A 168 -0.91 -17.99 -2.49
N SER A 169 -1.22 -17.00 -3.31
CA SER A 169 -0.96 -17.05 -4.75
C SER A 169 0.54 -17.30 -5.05
N LYS A 170 0.81 -18.25 -5.95
CA LYS A 170 2.17 -18.54 -6.45
C LYS A 170 2.57 -17.72 -7.67
N LYS A 171 1.76 -16.75 -8.06
CA LYS A 171 2.00 -15.86 -9.22
C LYS A 171 2.16 -14.42 -8.75
N LEU A 172 2.81 -13.58 -9.57
CA LEU A 172 2.82 -12.13 -9.34
C LEU A 172 1.39 -11.62 -9.26
N SER A 173 1.04 -11.02 -8.14
CA SER A 173 -0.34 -10.67 -7.84
C SER A 173 -0.42 -9.22 -7.35
N PHE A 174 -1.45 -8.54 -7.81
CA PHE A 174 -1.81 -7.18 -7.42
C PHE A 174 -3.12 -7.21 -6.63
N LEU A 175 -3.15 -6.59 -5.46
CA LEU A 175 -4.34 -6.40 -4.65
C LEU A 175 -4.65 -4.91 -4.55
N GLU A 176 -5.78 -4.49 -5.09
CA GLU A 176 -6.32 -3.16 -4.84
C GLU A 176 -7.36 -3.22 -3.72
N VAL A 177 -7.21 -2.32 -2.75
CA VAL A 177 -8.17 -2.17 -1.65
C VAL A 177 -8.74 -0.76 -1.68
N LYS A 178 -10.05 -0.64 -1.88
CA LYS A 178 -10.74 0.65 -1.81
C LYS A 178 -10.86 1.08 -0.36
N MET A 179 -10.25 2.23 -0.05
CA MET A 179 -10.15 2.75 1.30
C MET A 179 -11.11 3.90 1.53
N SER A 180 -11.74 3.92 2.71
CA SER A 180 -12.40 5.13 3.19
C SER A 180 -11.35 6.22 3.46
N LYS A 181 -11.69 7.46 3.15
CA LYS A 181 -10.89 8.61 3.61
C LYS A 181 -10.90 8.63 5.13
N LEU A 182 -9.75 8.87 5.73
CA LEU A 182 -9.67 8.97 7.18
C LEU A 182 -10.39 10.22 7.68
N ASN A 183 -11.33 10.00 8.59
CA ASN A 183 -11.68 10.97 9.62
C ASN A 183 -10.94 10.55 10.90
N SER A 184 -9.61 10.45 10.90
CA SER A 184 -8.92 10.01 12.10
C SER A 184 -8.47 11.21 12.92
N ASN A 185 -9.07 11.35 14.10
CA ASN A 185 -8.60 12.23 15.17
C ASN A 185 -7.37 11.66 15.92
N HIS A 186 -6.70 10.64 15.35
CA HIS A 186 -5.56 10.00 16.00
C HIS A 186 -4.25 10.60 15.50
N SER A 187 -3.46 11.15 16.41
CA SER A 187 -2.05 11.45 16.15
C SER A 187 -1.30 10.16 15.85
N LEU A 188 -0.97 9.93 14.59
CA LEU A 188 -0.15 8.80 14.18
C LEU A 188 1.33 9.16 14.35
N GLY A 189 2.00 8.53 15.32
CA GLY A 189 3.44 8.67 15.53
C GLY A 189 4.25 8.29 14.28
N ARG A 190 5.42 8.88 14.12
CA ARG A 190 6.35 8.50 13.04
C ARG A 190 7.24 7.35 13.49
N PRO A 191 7.60 6.41 12.60
CA PRO A 191 8.69 5.49 12.87
C PRO A 191 9.96 6.30 13.16
N SER A 192 10.58 6.07 14.31
CA SER A 192 11.78 6.78 14.74
C SER A 192 13.04 6.03 14.34
N LYS A 193 14.17 6.75 14.22
CA LYS A 193 15.53 6.19 14.01
C LYS A 193 15.66 5.33 12.74
N PHE A 194 15.83 5.97 11.59
CA PHE A 194 15.92 5.31 10.26
C PHE A 194 17.07 4.29 10.19
N ILE A 195 18.16 4.52 10.87
CA ILE A 195 19.29 3.58 10.94
C ILE A 195 18.84 2.26 11.57
N ASP A 196 18.04 2.32 12.63
CA ASP A 196 17.54 1.14 13.32
C ASP A 196 16.52 0.38 12.46
N ILE A 197 15.71 1.10 11.68
CA ILE A 197 14.78 0.47 10.71
C ILE A 197 15.56 -0.36 9.71
N LYS A 198 16.63 0.21 9.11
CA LYS A 198 17.46 -0.50 8.14
C LYS A 198 18.16 -1.71 8.79
N LYS A 199 18.83 -1.53 9.93
CA LYS A 199 19.52 -2.61 10.65
C LYS A 199 18.58 -3.75 10.99
N ASN A 200 17.42 -3.47 11.58
CA ASN A 200 16.44 -4.49 11.96
C ASN A 200 15.83 -5.22 10.77
N PHE A 201 15.62 -4.53 9.65
CA PHE A 201 15.01 -5.10 8.45
C PHE A 201 15.99 -6.01 7.70
N MET A 202 17.27 -5.68 7.66
CA MET A 202 18.30 -6.46 6.95
C MET A 202 18.73 -7.73 7.69
N ASN A 203 18.53 -7.79 9.01
CA ASN A 203 18.72 -8.99 9.83
C ASN A 203 17.47 -9.91 9.75
#